data_ee29ccc6f1f38babe9a266bafec3c998
#
_entry.id   ee29ccc6f1f38babe9a266bafec3c998
#
_cell.length_a   1.000
_cell.length_b   1.000
_cell.length_c   1.000
_cell.angle_alpha   90.00
_cell.angle_beta   90.00
_cell.angle_gamma   90.00
#
_symmetry.space_group_name_H-M   'P 1'
#
loop_
_entity.id
_entity.type
_entity.pdbx_description
1 polymer ?
#
loop_
_entity_poly.entity_id
_entity_poly.type
_entity_poly.pdbx_seq_one_letter_code
_entity_poly.pdbx_strand_id
1 'polypeptide(L)'
;MLLREGLRSLLERFEFTVVASVGDAEALVSAVDQHSLDLVITDVRMPPGFRDEGLRAAVQLRTTRPELPIVVLSHYVETRYAEALLDFHDGRALGYLLKERVAEIEDFVASLRRVAAGGTVVDPTVIKQLVQRQRDPLDRLTQRQRDVLVLMAEGHSNARIARDLTVSEAAVGKHIGSIMAKLDLAYADVDVNRRVKAVLAFLRAG
;
A
#
# COMPACT_ATOMS: atom_id res chain seq x y z
N MET A 1 5.33 -22.83 1.01
CA MET A 1 4.98 -24.19 0.55
C MET A 1 3.66 -24.65 1.17
N LEU A 2 3.54 -24.78 2.48
CA LEU A 2 2.32 -25.32 3.13
C LEU A 2 1.03 -24.53 2.82
N LEU A 3 1.06 -23.20 2.91
CA LEU A 3 -0.12 -22.36 2.63
C LEU A 3 -0.61 -22.51 1.19
N ARG A 4 0.31 -22.60 0.23
CA ARG A 4 -0.04 -22.74 -1.19
C ARG A 4 -0.75 -24.07 -1.49
N GLU A 5 -0.25 -25.18 -0.94
CA GLU A 5 -0.90 -26.48 -1.09
C GLU A 5 -2.24 -26.54 -0.36
N GLY A 6 -2.31 -25.97 0.84
CA GLY A 6 -3.57 -25.85 1.58
C GLY A 6 -4.61 -25.02 0.85
N LEU A 7 -4.20 -23.90 0.25
CA LEU A 7 -5.08 -23.03 -0.54
C LEU A 7 -5.56 -23.75 -1.81
N ARG A 8 -4.67 -24.48 -2.49
CA ARG A 8 -5.03 -25.29 -3.66
C ARG A 8 -6.12 -26.31 -3.30
N SER A 9 -5.87 -27.13 -2.27
CA SER A 9 -6.84 -28.15 -1.83
C SER A 9 -8.18 -27.54 -1.39
N LEU A 10 -8.13 -26.37 -0.75
CA LEU A 10 -9.32 -25.62 -0.39
C LEU A 10 -10.12 -25.20 -1.63
N LEU A 11 -9.46 -24.58 -2.60
CA LEU A 11 -10.09 -24.09 -3.83
C LEU A 11 -10.74 -25.22 -4.63
N GLU A 12 -10.01 -26.34 -4.80
CA GLU A 12 -10.53 -27.52 -5.51
C GLU A 12 -11.78 -28.11 -4.82
N ARG A 13 -11.83 -28.08 -3.48
CA ARG A 13 -13.02 -28.51 -2.71
C ARG A 13 -14.24 -27.62 -2.96
N PHE A 14 -14.04 -26.34 -3.30
CA PHE A 14 -15.10 -25.38 -3.60
C PHE A 14 -15.31 -25.15 -5.10
N GLU A 15 -14.98 -26.16 -5.92
CA GLU A 15 -15.24 -26.21 -7.36
C GLU A 15 -14.42 -25.21 -8.20
N PHE A 16 -13.28 -24.69 -7.66
CA PHE A 16 -12.34 -23.96 -8.48
C PHE A 16 -11.37 -24.93 -9.17
N THR A 17 -11.09 -24.69 -10.43
CA THR A 17 -10.05 -25.41 -11.15
C THR A 17 -8.73 -24.65 -11.01
N VAL A 18 -7.77 -25.21 -10.27
CA VAL A 18 -6.44 -24.59 -10.10
C VAL A 18 -5.56 -24.97 -11.30
N VAL A 19 -5.45 -24.06 -12.25
CA VAL A 19 -4.72 -24.26 -13.51
C VAL A 19 -3.20 -24.23 -13.29
N ALA A 20 -2.71 -23.33 -12.42
CA ALA A 20 -1.30 -23.20 -12.09
C ALA A 20 -1.11 -22.85 -10.60
N SER A 21 -0.01 -23.33 -10.02
CA SER A 21 0.39 -23.03 -8.65
C SER A 21 1.89 -22.78 -8.61
N VAL A 22 2.28 -21.51 -8.58
CA VAL A 22 3.67 -21.05 -8.75
C VAL A 22 4.26 -20.50 -7.45
N GLY A 23 5.58 -20.37 -7.39
CA GLY A 23 6.29 -20.03 -6.16
C GLY A 23 6.83 -18.60 -6.10
N ASP A 24 6.87 -17.90 -7.22
CA ASP A 24 7.47 -16.56 -7.35
C ASP A 24 6.71 -15.70 -8.36
N ALA A 25 7.02 -14.41 -8.38
CA ALA A 25 6.32 -13.41 -9.18
C ALA A 25 6.56 -13.56 -10.70
N GLU A 26 7.75 -14.02 -11.11
CA GLU A 26 8.10 -14.22 -12.52
C GLU A 26 7.32 -15.40 -13.10
N ALA A 27 7.30 -16.51 -12.37
CA ALA A 27 6.50 -17.67 -12.72
C ALA A 27 4.99 -17.36 -12.72
N LEU A 28 4.51 -16.46 -11.85
CA LEU A 28 3.12 -15.99 -11.85
C LEU A 28 2.78 -15.28 -13.15
N VAL A 29 3.57 -14.30 -13.58
CA VAL A 29 3.36 -13.58 -14.84
C VAL A 29 3.39 -14.54 -16.03
N SER A 30 4.38 -15.43 -16.06
CA SER A 30 4.49 -16.47 -17.11
C SER A 30 3.26 -17.39 -17.17
N ALA A 31 2.75 -17.83 -16.02
CA ALA A 31 1.56 -18.68 -15.97
C ALA A 31 0.31 -17.94 -16.48
N VAL A 32 0.17 -16.66 -16.16
CA VAL A 32 -0.95 -15.82 -16.68
C VAL A 32 -0.86 -15.66 -18.18
N ASP A 33 0.34 -15.61 -18.76
CA ASP A 33 0.50 -15.51 -20.23
C ASP A 33 0.21 -16.81 -20.96
N GLN A 34 0.38 -17.93 -20.29
CA GLN A 34 0.20 -19.28 -20.88
C GLN A 34 -1.24 -19.81 -20.76
N HIS A 35 -2.04 -19.25 -19.87
CA HIS A 35 -3.37 -19.76 -19.56
C HIS A 35 -4.46 -18.68 -19.66
N SER A 36 -5.66 -19.09 -20.01
CA SER A 36 -6.86 -18.26 -19.83
C SER A 36 -7.37 -18.46 -18.41
N LEU A 37 -7.41 -17.40 -17.62
CA LEU A 37 -7.72 -17.44 -16.19
C LEU A 37 -8.88 -16.51 -15.87
N ASP A 38 -9.80 -17.00 -15.02
CA ASP A 38 -10.91 -16.20 -14.49
C ASP A 38 -10.53 -15.47 -13.21
N LEU A 39 -9.45 -15.89 -12.53
CA LEU A 39 -8.99 -15.31 -11.29
C LEU A 39 -7.51 -15.62 -11.06
N VAL A 40 -6.78 -14.64 -10.57
CA VAL A 40 -5.42 -14.78 -10.02
C VAL A 40 -5.46 -14.54 -8.53
N ILE A 41 -4.80 -15.41 -7.77
CA ILE A 41 -4.56 -15.20 -6.33
C ILE A 41 -3.05 -15.12 -6.13
N THR A 42 -2.57 -14.04 -5.53
CA THR A 42 -1.14 -13.84 -5.27
C THR A 42 -0.88 -13.40 -3.83
N ASP A 43 0.28 -13.76 -3.30
CA ASP A 43 0.80 -13.16 -2.08
C ASP A 43 1.46 -11.81 -2.40
N VAL A 44 1.40 -10.84 -1.50
CA VAL A 44 2.21 -9.62 -1.60
C VAL A 44 3.69 -9.97 -1.63
N ARG A 45 4.14 -10.83 -0.73
CA ARG A 45 5.56 -11.15 -0.50
C ARG A 45 5.92 -12.49 -1.11
N MET A 46 6.60 -12.47 -2.23
CA MET A 46 7.07 -13.65 -2.94
C MET A 46 8.60 -13.64 -3.06
N PRO A 47 9.23 -14.83 -3.30
CA PRO A 47 10.64 -14.86 -3.64
C PRO A 47 10.97 -13.95 -4.84
N PRO A 48 12.23 -13.51 -4.98
CA PRO A 48 13.39 -13.84 -4.12
C PRO A 48 13.54 -12.95 -2.88
N GLY A 49 12.98 -11.74 -2.88
CA GLY A 49 13.22 -10.73 -1.84
C GLY A 49 12.22 -10.75 -0.68
N PHE A 50 11.08 -11.40 -0.84
CA PHE A 50 9.98 -11.45 0.13
C PHE A 50 9.52 -10.07 0.61
N ARG A 51 9.46 -9.10 -0.31
CA ARG A 51 9.02 -7.72 -0.04
C ARG A 51 7.64 -7.46 -0.64
N ASP A 52 7.61 -7.15 -1.94
CA ASP A 52 6.41 -6.71 -2.66
C ASP A 52 6.33 -7.30 -4.08
N GLU A 53 7.06 -8.37 -4.33
CA GLU A 53 7.22 -8.94 -5.67
C GLU A 53 5.87 -9.38 -6.27
N GLY A 54 5.05 -10.08 -5.49
CA GLY A 54 3.75 -10.53 -5.98
C GLY A 54 2.77 -9.39 -6.22
N LEU A 55 2.88 -8.33 -5.43
CA LEU A 55 2.09 -7.13 -5.64
C LEU A 55 2.53 -6.38 -6.91
N ARG A 56 3.84 -6.23 -7.13
CA ARG A 56 4.36 -5.65 -8.39
C ARG A 56 3.90 -6.45 -9.60
N ALA A 57 3.90 -7.79 -9.49
CA ALA A 57 3.35 -8.65 -10.53
C ALA A 57 1.85 -8.39 -10.75
N ALA A 58 1.06 -8.23 -9.68
CA ALA A 58 -0.36 -7.89 -9.79
C ALA A 58 -0.58 -6.54 -10.50
N VAL A 59 0.20 -5.50 -10.16
CA VAL A 59 0.15 -4.18 -10.83
C VAL A 59 0.56 -4.30 -12.30
N GLN A 60 1.62 -5.04 -12.62
CA GLN A 60 2.04 -5.29 -13.99
C GLN A 60 0.96 -6.00 -14.79
N LEU A 61 0.38 -7.06 -14.25
CA LEU A 61 -0.72 -7.81 -14.88
C LEU A 61 -1.94 -6.94 -15.12
N ARG A 62 -2.30 -6.07 -14.19
CA ARG A 62 -3.41 -5.11 -14.35
C ARG A 62 -3.14 -4.05 -15.41
N THR A 63 -1.87 -3.68 -15.63
CA THR A 63 -1.49 -2.75 -16.69
C THR A 63 -1.66 -3.39 -18.08
N THR A 64 -1.31 -4.67 -18.23
CA THR A 64 -1.37 -5.39 -19.51
C THR A 64 -2.73 -6.07 -19.77
N ARG A 65 -3.42 -6.45 -18.70
CA ARG A 65 -4.73 -7.13 -18.72
C ARG A 65 -5.67 -6.49 -17.70
N PRO A 66 -6.25 -5.31 -18.00
CA PRO A 66 -7.05 -4.52 -17.06
C PRO A 66 -8.24 -5.24 -16.45
N GLU A 67 -8.86 -6.14 -17.22
CA GLU A 67 -10.07 -6.90 -16.81
C GLU A 67 -9.74 -8.18 -16.01
N LEU A 68 -8.47 -8.58 -15.90
CA LEU A 68 -8.08 -9.80 -15.18
C LEU A 68 -8.40 -9.67 -13.70
N PRO A 69 -9.28 -10.53 -13.14
CA PRO A 69 -9.57 -10.51 -11.72
C PRO A 69 -8.35 -10.94 -10.89
N ILE A 70 -7.97 -10.14 -9.91
CA ILE A 70 -6.82 -10.42 -9.05
C ILE A 70 -7.20 -10.29 -7.59
N VAL A 71 -6.87 -11.29 -6.78
CA VAL A 71 -6.90 -11.22 -5.32
C VAL A 71 -5.49 -11.25 -4.77
N VAL A 72 -5.15 -10.23 -4.01
CA VAL A 72 -3.87 -10.11 -3.31
C VAL A 72 -4.06 -10.51 -1.85
N LEU A 73 -3.27 -11.45 -1.38
CA LEU A 73 -3.23 -11.89 0.02
C LEU A 73 -2.03 -11.25 0.74
N SER A 74 -2.26 -10.72 1.93
CA SER A 74 -1.21 -10.10 2.74
C SER A 74 -1.29 -10.56 4.20
N HIS A 75 -0.15 -10.64 4.89
CA HIS A 75 -0.12 -10.80 6.36
C HIS A 75 -0.35 -9.49 7.10
N TYR A 76 -0.05 -8.37 6.45
CA TYR A 76 -0.10 -7.03 7.06
C TYR A 76 -0.81 -6.07 6.13
N VAL A 77 -1.36 -5.01 6.69
CA VAL A 77 -1.93 -3.92 5.89
C VAL A 77 -0.79 -3.07 5.33
N GLU A 78 -0.51 -3.22 4.05
CA GLU A 78 0.47 -2.41 3.34
C GLU A 78 -0.26 -1.35 2.50
N THR A 79 -0.63 -0.25 3.16
CA THR A 79 -1.52 0.78 2.61
C THR A 79 -1.05 1.39 1.29
N ARG A 80 0.27 1.63 1.12
CA ARG A 80 0.83 2.16 -0.15
C ARG A 80 0.46 1.34 -1.37
N TYR A 81 0.38 0.06 -1.18
CA TYR A 81 0.15 -0.92 -2.23
C TYR A 81 -1.34 -1.15 -2.47
N ALA A 82 -2.12 -1.11 -1.40
CA ALA A 82 -3.56 -1.17 -1.51
C ALA A 82 -4.09 0.05 -2.30
N GLU A 83 -3.57 1.26 -2.04
CA GLU A 83 -3.89 2.46 -2.82
C GLU A 83 -3.55 2.29 -4.31
N ALA A 84 -2.30 1.89 -4.61
CA ALA A 84 -1.86 1.71 -5.99
C ALA A 84 -2.70 0.69 -6.77
N LEU A 85 -3.18 -0.37 -6.11
CA LEU A 85 -4.05 -1.36 -6.74
C LEU A 85 -5.49 -0.87 -6.90
N LEU A 86 -6.02 -0.17 -5.89
CA LEU A 86 -7.40 0.33 -5.91
C LEU A 86 -7.61 1.47 -6.92
N ASP A 87 -6.56 2.23 -7.23
CA ASP A 87 -6.58 3.29 -8.26
C ASP A 87 -6.66 2.72 -9.70
N PHE A 88 -6.33 1.43 -9.90
CA PHE A 88 -6.48 0.80 -11.21
C PHE A 88 -7.94 0.49 -11.54
N HIS A 89 -8.45 1.05 -12.65
CA HIS A 89 -9.81 0.79 -13.16
C HIS A 89 -10.91 0.87 -12.09
N ASP A 90 -10.85 1.90 -11.24
CA ASP A 90 -11.81 2.11 -10.14
C ASP A 90 -11.90 0.91 -9.17
N GLY A 91 -10.82 0.14 -9.04
CA GLY A 91 -10.74 -1.03 -8.16
C GLY A 91 -11.55 -2.24 -8.64
N ARG A 92 -12.12 -2.24 -9.85
CA ARG A 92 -12.94 -3.35 -10.37
C ARG A 92 -12.13 -4.63 -10.52
N ALA A 93 -12.77 -5.77 -10.32
CA ALA A 93 -12.16 -7.10 -10.39
C ALA A 93 -10.92 -7.24 -9.49
N LEU A 94 -10.96 -6.62 -8.31
CA LEU A 94 -9.82 -6.58 -7.40
C LEU A 94 -10.22 -7.04 -5.99
N GLY A 95 -9.38 -7.90 -5.41
CA GLY A 95 -9.42 -8.28 -4.00
C GLY A 95 -8.14 -7.90 -3.26
N TYR A 96 -8.25 -7.31 -2.09
CA TYR A 96 -7.14 -7.18 -1.15
C TYR A 96 -7.58 -7.74 0.21
N LEU A 97 -7.08 -8.92 0.57
CA LEU A 97 -7.50 -9.66 1.76
C LEU A 97 -6.31 -9.95 2.67
N LEU A 98 -6.57 -9.95 3.97
CA LEU A 98 -5.59 -10.46 4.93
C LEU A 98 -5.61 -12.01 4.91
N LYS A 99 -4.43 -12.64 5.04
CA LYS A 99 -4.29 -14.11 5.03
C LYS A 99 -5.09 -14.79 6.15
N GLU A 100 -5.35 -14.07 7.23
CA GLU A 100 -6.20 -14.53 8.33
C GLU A 100 -7.63 -14.84 7.87
N ARG A 101 -8.13 -14.14 6.84
CA ARG A 101 -9.45 -14.38 6.25
C ARG A 101 -9.60 -15.73 5.55
N VAL A 102 -8.49 -16.35 5.17
CA VAL A 102 -8.52 -17.70 4.58
C VAL A 102 -9.08 -18.73 5.56
N ALA A 103 -8.98 -18.48 6.88
CA ALA A 103 -9.57 -19.34 7.91
C ALA A 103 -11.11 -19.25 7.95
N GLU A 104 -11.69 -18.15 7.51
CA GLU A 104 -13.13 -17.94 7.36
C GLU A 104 -13.55 -18.43 5.96
N ILE A 105 -13.53 -19.75 5.76
CA ILE A 105 -13.53 -20.40 4.45
C ILE A 105 -14.68 -19.95 3.55
N GLU A 106 -15.91 -19.90 4.05
CA GLU A 106 -17.09 -19.55 3.26
C GLU A 106 -17.04 -18.09 2.79
N ASP A 107 -16.65 -17.18 3.68
CA ASP A 107 -16.52 -15.76 3.38
C ASP A 107 -15.35 -15.50 2.40
N PHE A 108 -14.26 -16.25 2.56
CA PHE A 108 -13.13 -16.19 1.65
C PHE A 108 -13.53 -16.62 0.24
N VAL A 109 -14.18 -17.76 0.10
CA VAL A 109 -14.68 -18.30 -1.19
C VAL A 109 -15.70 -17.34 -1.82
N ALA A 110 -16.62 -16.80 -1.03
CA ALA A 110 -17.58 -15.79 -1.52
C ALA A 110 -16.87 -14.54 -2.05
N SER A 111 -15.80 -14.10 -1.35
CA SER A 111 -14.96 -12.98 -1.78
C SER A 111 -14.26 -13.26 -3.12
N LEU A 112 -13.70 -14.45 -3.30
CA LEU A 112 -13.07 -14.87 -4.56
C LEU A 112 -14.07 -14.85 -5.73
N ARG A 113 -15.26 -15.43 -5.54
CA ARG A 113 -16.33 -15.44 -6.56
C ARG A 113 -16.78 -14.02 -6.91
N ARG A 114 -16.88 -13.13 -5.92
CA ARG A 114 -17.25 -11.74 -6.14
C ARG A 114 -16.21 -11.01 -7.00
N VAL A 115 -14.91 -11.22 -6.71
CA VAL A 115 -13.83 -10.63 -7.51
C VAL A 115 -13.80 -11.19 -8.92
N ALA A 116 -13.95 -12.51 -9.08
CA ALA A 116 -14.03 -13.17 -10.39
C ALA A 116 -15.20 -12.63 -11.24
N ALA A 117 -16.30 -12.24 -10.60
CA ALA A 117 -17.44 -11.59 -11.26
C ALA A 117 -17.24 -10.08 -11.53
N GLY A 118 -16.03 -9.54 -11.37
CA GLY A 118 -15.70 -8.13 -11.61
C GLY A 118 -15.92 -7.20 -10.43
N GLY A 119 -16.32 -7.72 -9.26
CA GLY A 119 -16.53 -6.95 -8.04
C GLY A 119 -15.22 -6.57 -7.34
N THR A 120 -15.32 -5.66 -6.37
CA THR A 120 -14.22 -5.26 -5.50
C THR A 120 -14.43 -5.81 -4.10
N VAL A 121 -13.39 -6.38 -3.50
CA VAL A 121 -13.37 -6.85 -2.11
C VAL A 121 -12.11 -6.37 -1.42
N VAL A 122 -12.27 -5.53 -0.40
CA VAL A 122 -11.16 -5.04 0.42
C VAL A 122 -11.42 -5.38 1.88
N ASP A 123 -10.43 -5.94 2.56
CA ASP A 123 -10.55 -6.25 3.98
C ASP A 123 -10.90 -4.98 4.78
N PRO A 124 -11.89 -5.02 5.69
CA PRO A 124 -12.29 -3.86 6.48
C PRO A 124 -11.14 -3.23 7.27
N THR A 125 -10.17 -4.03 7.71
CA THR A 125 -8.97 -3.54 8.42
C THR A 125 -8.10 -2.69 7.50
N VAL A 126 -7.98 -3.09 6.23
CA VAL A 126 -7.26 -2.33 5.19
C VAL A 126 -7.96 -1.01 4.93
N ILE A 127 -9.28 -1.03 4.74
CA ILE A 127 -10.09 0.19 4.55
C ILE A 127 -9.90 1.14 5.72
N LYS A 128 -10.00 0.64 6.96
CA LYS A 128 -9.82 1.45 8.17
C LYS A 128 -8.45 2.15 8.19
N GLN A 129 -7.39 1.44 7.84
CA GLN A 129 -6.03 2.02 7.82
C GLN A 129 -5.85 3.01 6.66
N LEU A 130 -6.42 2.74 5.48
CA LEU A 130 -6.41 3.68 4.36
C LEU A 130 -7.08 5.00 4.74
N VAL A 131 -8.26 4.93 5.37
CA VAL A 131 -8.99 6.12 5.83
C VAL A 131 -8.23 6.86 6.94
N GLN A 132 -7.59 6.13 7.87
CA GLN A 132 -6.76 6.74 8.91
C GLN A 132 -5.55 7.44 8.32
N ARG A 133 -4.89 6.83 7.35
CA ARG A 133 -3.73 7.37 6.66
C ARG A 133 -4.05 8.61 5.83
N GLN A 134 -5.19 8.63 5.13
CA GLN A 134 -5.65 9.85 4.45
C GLN A 134 -5.85 11.03 5.42
N ARG A 135 -5.98 10.74 6.72
CA ARG A 135 -6.07 11.75 7.79
C ARG A 135 -4.72 12.11 8.40
N ASP A 136 -3.64 11.37 8.09
CA ASP A 136 -2.31 11.73 8.59
C ASP A 136 -1.75 12.92 7.78
N PRO A 137 -1.64 14.11 8.39
CA PRO A 137 -1.11 15.27 7.70
C PRO A 137 0.31 15.08 7.17
N LEU A 138 1.09 14.16 7.76
CA LEU A 138 2.47 13.88 7.33
C LEU A 138 2.53 13.23 5.94
N ASP A 139 1.51 12.49 5.54
CA ASP A 139 1.45 11.87 4.21
C ASP A 139 1.29 12.89 3.08
N ARG A 140 0.82 14.10 3.39
CA ARG A 140 0.75 15.24 2.45
C ARG A 140 2.12 15.85 2.15
N LEU A 141 3.17 15.46 2.89
CA LEU A 141 4.51 16.01 2.73
C LEU A 141 5.24 15.31 1.57
N THR A 142 5.92 16.10 0.73
CA THR A 142 6.86 15.56 -0.25
C THR A 142 8.11 14.99 0.46
N GLN A 143 8.89 14.14 -0.23
CA GLN A 143 10.13 13.61 0.34
C GLN A 143 11.04 14.74 0.84
N ARG A 144 11.21 15.79 0.07
CA ARG A 144 12.03 16.95 0.44
C ARG A 144 11.51 17.66 1.69
N GLN A 145 10.21 17.76 1.85
CA GLN A 145 9.60 18.32 3.06
C GLN A 145 9.79 17.40 4.28
N ARG A 146 9.74 16.08 4.08
CA ARG A 146 10.06 15.10 5.13
C ARG A 146 11.53 15.25 5.58
N ASP A 147 12.47 15.34 4.63
CA ASP A 147 13.90 15.53 4.95
C ASP A 147 14.13 16.79 5.80
N VAL A 148 13.48 17.90 5.42
CA VAL A 148 13.51 19.14 6.21
C VAL A 148 12.91 18.95 7.59
N LEU A 149 11.80 18.23 7.71
CA LEU A 149 11.12 18.00 8.99
C LEU A 149 11.92 17.10 9.93
N VAL A 150 12.63 16.09 9.40
CA VAL A 150 13.56 15.24 10.15
C VAL A 150 14.68 16.10 10.76
N LEU A 151 15.36 16.92 9.97
CA LEU A 151 16.43 17.80 10.45
C LEU A 151 15.90 18.86 11.43
N MET A 152 14.66 19.31 11.27
CA MET A 152 14.00 20.16 12.27
C MET A 152 13.79 19.41 13.59
N ALA A 153 13.41 18.13 13.55
CA ALA A 153 13.21 17.30 14.74
C ALA A 153 14.52 17.02 15.48
N GLU A 154 15.63 16.94 14.74
CA GLU A 154 17.00 16.86 15.30
C GLU A 154 17.49 18.19 15.89
N GLY A 155 16.68 19.25 15.81
CA GLY A 155 17.00 20.56 16.39
C GLY A 155 17.87 21.47 15.51
N HIS A 156 18.08 21.13 14.23
CA HIS A 156 18.93 21.92 13.33
C HIS A 156 18.31 23.29 13.00
N SER A 157 19.16 24.31 12.90
CA SER A 157 18.78 25.65 12.41
C SER A 157 18.55 25.63 10.89
N ASN A 158 17.83 26.62 10.34
CA ASN A 158 17.61 26.72 8.89
C ASN A 158 18.92 26.79 8.11
N ALA A 159 19.93 27.50 8.63
CA ALA A 159 21.28 27.57 8.04
C ALA A 159 21.98 26.20 8.01
N ARG A 160 21.80 25.37 9.03
CA ARG A 160 22.34 24.01 9.08
C ARG A 160 21.60 23.10 8.09
N ILE A 161 20.26 23.13 8.08
CA ILE A 161 19.42 22.37 7.15
C ILE A 161 19.77 22.74 5.69
N ALA A 162 19.97 24.02 5.41
CA ALA A 162 20.34 24.49 4.08
C ALA A 162 21.67 23.88 3.60
N ARG A 163 22.67 23.80 4.47
CA ARG A 163 23.95 23.15 4.17
C ARG A 163 23.80 21.65 3.95
N ASP A 164 23.13 20.96 4.88
CA ASP A 164 23.00 19.50 4.88
C ASP A 164 22.21 19.03 3.64
N LEU A 165 21.26 19.81 3.21
CA LEU A 165 20.43 19.52 2.05
C LEU A 165 20.92 20.19 0.73
N THR A 166 22.00 20.95 0.76
CA THR A 166 22.59 21.65 -0.40
C THR A 166 21.58 22.58 -1.10
N VAL A 167 20.90 23.42 -0.32
CA VAL A 167 19.94 24.42 -0.81
C VAL A 167 20.14 25.76 -0.11
N SER A 168 19.46 26.82 -0.56
CA SER A 168 19.48 28.12 0.13
C SER A 168 18.61 28.11 1.38
N GLU A 169 18.91 28.95 2.38
CA GLU A 169 18.06 29.16 3.56
C GLU A 169 16.65 29.64 3.19
N ALA A 170 16.54 30.44 2.12
CA ALA A 170 15.24 30.88 1.61
C ALA A 170 14.40 29.69 1.10
N ALA A 171 15.04 28.69 0.45
CA ALA A 171 14.36 27.46 0.03
C ALA A 171 13.90 26.63 1.24
N VAL A 172 14.75 26.51 2.28
CA VAL A 172 14.36 25.87 3.54
C VAL A 172 13.15 26.57 4.15
N GLY A 173 13.15 27.90 4.20
CA GLY A 173 12.00 28.69 4.69
C GLY A 173 10.71 28.41 3.92
N LYS A 174 10.77 28.29 2.59
CA LYS A 174 9.62 27.92 1.74
C LYS A 174 9.12 26.50 2.06
N HIS A 175 10.04 25.55 2.23
CA HIS A 175 9.65 24.18 2.62
C HIS A 175 8.97 24.16 3.99
N ILE A 176 9.51 24.87 4.98
CA ILE A 176 8.91 25.00 6.31
C ILE A 176 7.52 25.62 6.24
N GLY A 177 7.34 26.71 5.50
CA GLY A 177 6.01 27.32 5.30
C GLY A 177 5.01 26.34 4.68
N SER A 178 5.44 25.58 3.67
CA SER A 178 4.59 24.55 3.04
C SER A 178 4.30 23.38 3.99
N ILE A 179 5.25 22.94 4.82
CA ILE A 179 5.04 21.92 5.87
C ILE A 179 3.97 22.42 6.84
N MET A 180 4.09 23.66 7.35
CA MET A 180 3.11 24.23 8.27
C MET A 180 1.70 24.27 7.69
N ALA A 181 1.57 24.65 6.42
CA ALA A 181 0.28 24.66 5.72
C ALA A 181 -0.32 23.25 5.59
N LYS A 182 0.49 22.28 5.20
CA LYS A 182 0.06 20.87 5.00
C LYS A 182 -0.28 20.14 6.31
N LEU A 183 0.35 20.57 7.42
CA LEU A 183 0.05 20.07 8.76
C LEU A 183 -1.07 20.82 9.44
N ASP A 184 -1.77 21.73 8.73
CA ASP A 184 -2.85 22.58 9.22
C ASP A 184 -2.41 23.49 10.40
N LEU A 185 -1.12 23.86 10.44
CA LEU A 185 -0.52 24.72 11.46
C LEU A 185 -0.37 26.18 11.02
N ALA A 186 -0.86 26.54 9.83
CA ALA A 186 -0.67 27.87 9.24
C ALA A 186 -1.37 28.98 10.03
N TYR A 187 -2.46 28.67 10.73
CA TYR A 187 -3.31 29.60 11.48
C TYR A 187 -3.42 29.26 12.97
N ALA A 188 -2.47 28.51 13.52
CA ALA A 188 -2.49 28.17 14.94
C ALA A 188 -2.17 29.39 15.82
N ASP A 189 -2.80 29.43 17.02
CA ASP A 189 -2.71 30.49 18.01
C ASP A 189 -1.33 31.12 18.19
N VAL A 190 -1.31 32.43 18.43
CA VAL A 190 -0.12 33.28 18.56
C VAL A 190 0.86 32.78 19.65
N ASP A 191 0.36 32.06 20.64
CA ASP A 191 1.13 31.60 21.81
C ASP A 191 1.86 30.26 21.63
N VAL A 192 1.75 29.59 20.49
CA VAL A 192 2.34 28.25 20.30
C VAL A 192 3.38 28.24 19.20
N ASN A 193 4.59 27.79 19.54
CA ASN A 193 5.68 27.62 18.58
C ASN A 193 5.31 26.54 17.56
N ARG A 194 4.91 26.95 16.34
CA ARG A 194 4.50 26.09 15.24
C ARG A 194 5.57 25.08 14.85
N ARG A 195 6.85 25.46 14.97
CA ARG A 195 7.97 24.56 14.71
C ARG A 195 7.95 23.36 15.66
N VAL A 196 7.71 23.63 16.96
CA VAL A 196 7.57 22.57 17.97
C VAL A 196 6.37 21.67 17.69
N LYS A 197 5.22 22.24 17.31
CA LYS A 197 4.03 21.43 16.94
C LYS A 197 4.29 20.52 15.75
N ALA A 198 4.98 21.00 14.72
CA ALA A 198 5.31 20.18 13.54
C ALA A 198 6.25 19.02 13.91
N VAL A 199 7.26 19.29 14.76
CA VAL A 199 8.17 18.26 15.28
C VAL A 199 7.43 17.24 16.15
N LEU A 200 6.54 17.68 17.03
CA LEU A 200 5.73 16.78 17.86
C LEU A 200 4.76 15.92 17.02
N ALA A 201 4.18 16.46 15.96
CA ALA A 201 3.37 15.67 15.02
C ALA A 201 4.20 14.58 14.35
N PHE A 202 5.42 14.90 13.91
CA PHE A 202 6.37 13.95 13.34
C PHE A 202 6.76 12.83 14.30
N LEU A 203 7.12 13.18 15.55
CA LEU A 203 7.54 12.21 16.57
C LEU A 203 6.42 11.31 17.09
N ARG A 204 5.14 11.69 16.92
CA ARG A 204 3.99 10.88 17.31
C ARG A 204 3.56 9.88 16.23
N ALA A 205 3.98 10.09 15.00
CA ALA A 205 3.62 9.26 13.85
C ALA A 205 4.70 8.19 13.54
N GLY A 206 5.88 8.27 14.14
CA GLY A 206 6.96 7.27 14.07
C GLY A 206 6.98 6.39 15.28
#